data_9867125d0f22bfc81db6ea8d9f7e4679
#
_entry.id   9867125d0f22bfc81db6ea8d9f7e4679
#
_cell.length_a   1.000
_cell.length_b   1.000
_cell.length_c   1.000
_cell.angle_alpha   90.00
_cell.angle_beta   90.00
_cell.angle_gamma   90.00
#
_symmetry.space_group_name_H-M   'P 1'
#
loop_
_entity.id
_entity.type
_entity.pdbx_description
1 polymer ?
#
loop_
_entity_poly.entity_id
_entity_poly.type
_entity_poly.pdbx_seq_one_letter_code
_entity_poly.pdbx_strand_id
1 'polypeptide(L)'
;MLTPTDFSMYDASDIAHVGWYYQPVEAGEPLWMEPYLNENVNIYMISYVIPLYVEDGTSIGVVGMDIYFGTLTDLTDAISMYDTGYAFLINAQGVVMHHKELENGTSMGEQDSSLSDIVTFLSDDTNEGKGHLYTYQGVRKQMYYFNLDNGMKLVLTAPNGEVYAEANQLVGMTLIGLVIALLICSVLGIVVGNNIAKPVKYVTEIIEQTSRLDFSPTEMGSRLRRQKDEIGVMARAVHEMRKILRDIMARLDEANRT
;
A
#
# COMPACT_ATOMS: atom_id res chain seq x y z
N MET A 1 -44.28 -29.85 -8.05
CA MET A 1 -45.31 -28.79 -7.88
C MET A 1 -45.24 -28.42 -6.40
N LEU A 2 -44.92 -27.17 -6.07
CA LEU A 2 -44.91 -26.74 -4.67
C LEU A 2 -46.33 -26.72 -4.12
N THR A 3 -46.52 -27.26 -2.91
CA THR A 3 -47.82 -27.23 -2.23
C THR A 3 -47.97 -25.81 -1.64
N PRO A 4 -49.12 -25.16 -1.80
CA PRO A 4 -49.39 -23.89 -1.15
C PRO A 4 -49.30 -24.02 0.36
N THR A 5 -48.68 -23.03 1.03
CA THR A 5 -48.61 -22.96 2.50
C THR A 5 -50.01 -22.65 3.06
N ASP A 6 -50.47 -23.48 3.97
CA ASP A 6 -51.73 -23.21 4.69
C ASP A 6 -51.40 -22.36 5.94
N PHE A 7 -51.71 -21.08 5.86
CA PHE A 7 -51.43 -20.11 6.94
C PHE A 7 -52.16 -20.44 8.25
N SER A 8 -53.24 -21.17 8.20
CA SER A 8 -54.00 -21.54 9.41
C SER A 8 -53.25 -22.54 10.30
N MET A 9 -52.22 -23.17 9.77
CA MET A 9 -51.42 -24.17 10.49
C MET A 9 -50.29 -23.58 11.32
N TYR A 10 -49.95 -22.29 11.12
CA TYR A 10 -48.78 -21.67 11.71
C TYR A 10 -49.13 -20.38 12.45
N ASP A 11 -48.42 -20.09 13.54
CA ASP A 11 -48.44 -18.79 14.20
C ASP A 11 -47.76 -17.73 13.33
N ALA A 12 -48.21 -16.47 13.39
CA ALA A 12 -47.62 -15.39 12.63
C ALA A 12 -46.11 -15.14 12.96
N SER A 13 -45.69 -15.57 14.14
CA SER A 13 -44.28 -15.49 14.59
C SER A 13 -43.40 -16.64 14.07
N ASP A 14 -43.97 -17.63 13.37
CA ASP A 14 -43.21 -18.72 12.79
C ASP A 14 -42.49 -18.27 11.51
N ILE A 15 -41.27 -17.81 11.70
CA ILE A 15 -40.43 -17.25 10.62
C ILE A 15 -40.13 -18.31 9.55
N ALA A 16 -39.92 -19.56 9.95
CA ALA A 16 -39.52 -20.63 9.05
C ALA A 16 -40.63 -21.01 8.02
N HIS A 17 -41.88 -20.84 8.38
CA HIS A 17 -42.99 -21.22 7.52
C HIS A 17 -43.74 -20.04 6.91
N VAL A 18 -43.98 -18.96 7.67
CA VAL A 18 -44.84 -17.83 7.27
C VAL A 18 -44.21 -16.45 7.46
N GLY A 19 -42.97 -16.37 7.95
CA GLY A 19 -42.29 -15.11 8.16
C GLY A 19 -42.13 -14.26 6.90
N TRP A 20 -41.93 -14.89 5.75
CA TRP A 20 -41.87 -14.23 4.44
C TRP A 20 -43.14 -13.45 4.06
N TYR A 21 -44.27 -13.74 4.70
CA TYR A 21 -45.52 -13.02 4.53
C TYR A 21 -45.74 -11.98 5.62
N TYR A 22 -45.64 -12.38 6.91
CA TYR A 22 -46.03 -11.53 8.02
C TYR A 22 -45.02 -10.40 8.27
N GLN A 23 -43.76 -10.65 8.18
CA GLN A 23 -42.72 -9.60 8.47
C GLN A 23 -42.85 -8.37 7.55
N PRO A 24 -42.89 -8.48 6.21
CA PRO A 24 -43.05 -7.31 5.34
C PRO A 24 -44.45 -6.66 5.48
N VAL A 25 -45.51 -7.42 5.76
CA VAL A 25 -46.86 -6.87 6.01
C VAL A 25 -46.87 -6.05 7.30
N GLU A 26 -46.23 -6.53 8.36
CA GLU A 26 -46.08 -5.82 9.63
C GLU A 26 -45.19 -4.58 9.50
N ALA A 27 -44.10 -4.67 8.76
CA ALA A 27 -43.23 -3.55 8.46
C ALA A 27 -43.90 -2.46 7.63
N GLY A 28 -44.89 -2.82 6.81
CA GLY A 28 -45.60 -1.90 5.94
C GLY A 28 -44.80 -1.40 4.73
N GLU A 29 -43.62 -1.94 4.49
CA GLU A 29 -42.69 -1.54 3.43
C GLU A 29 -41.91 -2.75 2.88
N PRO A 30 -41.27 -2.61 1.70
CA PRO A 30 -40.42 -3.67 1.18
C PRO A 30 -39.29 -4.01 2.16
N LEU A 31 -39.09 -5.32 2.36
CA LEU A 31 -38.13 -5.83 3.36
C LEU A 31 -37.21 -6.88 2.76
N TRP A 32 -35.90 -6.74 3.02
CA TRP A 32 -34.94 -7.83 2.93
C TRP A 32 -35.04 -8.66 4.22
N MET A 33 -35.35 -9.93 4.10
CA MET A 33 -35.32 -10.83 5.24
C MET A 33 -33.88 -11.26 5.53
N GLU A 34 -33.56 -11.45 6.82
CA GLU A 34 -32.30 -12.13 7.16
C GLU A 34 -32.30 -13.56 6.61
N PRO A 35 -31.10 -14.15 6.35
CA PRO A 35 -31.03 -15.53 5.88
C PRO A 35 -31.75 -16.48 6.83
N TYR A 36 -32.67 -17.28 6.31
CA TYR A 36 -33.48 -18.22 7.09
C TYR A 36 -33.67 -19.54 6.35
N LEU A 37 -33.94 -20.61 7.11
CA LEU A 37 -34.40 -21.89 6.54
C LEU A 37 -35.89 -21.76 6.27
N ASN A 38 -36.30 -21.77 5.01
CA ASN A 38 -37.72 -21.91 4.65
C ASN A 38 -38.08 -23.39 4.69
N GLU A 39 -38.76 -23.82 5.75
CA GLU A 39 -39.10 -25.23 5.96
C GLU A 39 -40.12 -25.75 4.96
N ASN A 40 -40.95 -24.89 4.35
CA ASN A 40 -41.91 -25.29 3.32
C ASN A 40 -41.19 -25.91 2.09
N VAL A 41 -39.98 -25.48 1.79
CA VAL A 41 -39.20 -25.95 0.65
C VAL A 41 -37.86 -26.57 1.07
N ASN A 42 -37.54 -26.50 2.35
CA ASN A 42 -36.27 -26.96 2.96
C ASN A 42 -35.05 -26.34 2.27
N ILE A 43 -35.10 -25.02 2.07
CA ILE A 43 -33.97 -24.24 1.44
C ILE A 43 -33.60 -23.09 2.35
N TYR A 44 -32.29 -22.94 2.59
CA TYR A 44 -31.74 -21.78 3.26
C TYR A 44 -31.60 -20.63 2.25
N MET A 45 -32.30 -19.52 2.49
CA MET A 45 -32.51 -18.45 1.52
C MET A 45 -32.52 -17.07 2.16
N ILE A 46 -32.39 -16.06 1.32
CA ILE A 46 -32.70 -14.67 1.60
C ILE A 46 -33.84 -14.27 0.70
N SER A 47 -34.83 -13.57 1.24
CA SER A 47 -35.97 -13.11 0.47
C SER A 47 -36.06 -11.59 0.49
N TYR A 48 -36.30 -10.99 -0.67
CA TYR A 48 -36.77 -9.62 -0.78
C TYR A 48 -38.24 -9.60 -1.07
N VAL A 49 -39.02 -9.02 -0.17
CA VAL A 49 -40.49 -9.12 -0.22
C VAL A 49 -41.12 -7.74 -0.13
N ILE A 50 -42.11 -7.51 -1.00
CA ILE A 50 -42.89 -6.27 -1.10
C ILE A 50 -44.31 -6.57 -0.70
N PRO A 51 -44.86 -5.94 0.35
CA PRO A 51 -46.27 -6.10 0.71
C PRO A 51 -47.16 -5.30 -0.24
N LEU A 52 -48.32 -5.86 -0.55
CA LEU A 52 -49.31 -5.26 -1.45
C LEU A 52 -50.53 -4.83 -0.64
N TYR A 53 -50.97 -3.59 -0.85
CA TYR A 53 -52.11 -3.01 -0.16
C TYR A 53 -53.15 -2.48 -1.16
N VAL A 54 -54.41 -2.50 -0.77
CA VAL A 54 -55.47 -1.73 -1.43
C VAL A 54 -55.56 -0.31 -0.84
N GLU A 55 -56.39 0.54 -1.45
CA GLU A 55 -56.48 1.96 -1.09
C GLU A 55 -56.86 2.21 0.39
N ASP A 56 -57.58 1.29 1.03
CA ASP A 56 -57.99 1.39 2.44
C ASP A 56 -56.91 0.92 3.42
N GLY A 57 -55.70 0.51 2.93
CA GLY A 57 -54.60 0.03 3.74
C GLY A 57 -54.70 -1.47 4.09
N THR A 58 -55.66 -2.21 3.55
CA THR A 58 -55.75 -3.66 3.77
C THR A 58 -54.69 -4.36 2.92
N SER A 59 -53.89 -5.24 3.55
CA SER A 59 -52.92 -6.08 2.81
C SER A 59 -53.69 -7.14 1.99
N ILE A 60 -53.36 -7.25 0.71
CA ILE A 60 -53.93 -8.26 -0.21
C ILE A 60 -52.93 -9.36 -0.55
N GLY A 61 -51.70 -9.26 -0.04
CA GLY A 61 -50.68 -10.26 -0.26
C GLY A 61 -49.27 -9.64 -0.29
N VAL A 62 -48.35 -10.44 -0.72
CA VAL A 62 -46.93 -10.03 -0.92
C VAL A 62 -46.44 -10.55 -2.27
N VAL A 63 -45.48 -9.89 -2.84
CA VAL A 63 -44.67 -10.38 -3.97
C VAL A 63 -43.21 -10.34 -3.57
N GLY A 64 -42.47 -11.40 -3.84
CA GLY A 64 -41.07 -11.48 -3.43
C GLY A 64 -40.21 -12.27 -4.40
N MET A 65 -38.91 -12.17 -4.14
CA MET A 65 -37.87 -12.91 -4.82
C MET A 65 -37.02 -13.61 -3.77
N ASP A 66 -36.84 -14.91 -3.96
CA ASP A 66 -35.98 -15.71 -3.10
C ASP A 66 -34.61 -15.92 -3.76
N ILE A 67 -33.58 -15.74 -2.99
CA ILE A 67 -32.20 -16.00 -3.39
C ILE A 67 -31.70 -17.16 -2.53
N TYR A 68 -31.22 -18.21 -3.17
CA TYR A 68 -30.54 -19.29 -2.48
C TYR A 68 -29.28 -18.76 -1.80
N PHE A 69 -29.19 -18.88 -0.48
CA PHE A 69 -28.07 -18.33 0.29
C PHE A 69 -26.74 -18.91 -0.14
N GLY A 70 -26.70 -20.18 -0.55
CA GLY A 70 -25.51 -20.81 -1.12
C GLY A 70 -24.94 -20.08 -2.34
N THR A 71 -25.77 -19.44 -3.16
CA THR A 71 -25.29 -18.63 -4.28
C THR A 71 -24.49 -17.42 -3.78
N LEU A 72 -24.94 -16.78 -2.70
CA LEU A 72 -24.23 -15.64 -2.12
C LEU A 72 -22.92 -16.06 -1.44
N THR A 73 -22.92 -17.21 -0.75
CA THR A 73 -21.70 -17.76 -0.15
C THR A 73 -20.70 -18.18 -1.21
N ASP A 74 -21.14 -18.82 -2.30
CA ASP A 74 -20.26 -19.20 -3.42
C ASP A 74 -19.61 -17.97 -4.09
N LEU A 75 -20.39 -16.89 -4.29
CA LEU A 75 -19.87 -15.62 -4.79
C LEU A 75 -18.85 -14.99 -3.83
N THR A 76 -19.14 -15.06 -2.53
CA THR A 76 -18.23 -14.55 -1.50
C THR A 76 -16.92 -15.35 -1.46
N ASP A 77 -16.98 -16.67 -1.53
CA ASP A 77 -15.80 -17.55 -1.56
C ASP A 77 -14.98 -17.41 -2.84
N ALA A 78 -15.59 -16.98 -3.94
CA ALA A 78 -14.89 -16.69 -5.18
C ALA A 78 -14.08 -15.38 -5.12
N ILE A 79 -14.32 -14.52 -4.13
CA ILE A 79 -13.55 -13.29 -3.94
C ILE A 79 -12.22 -13.64 -3.27
N SER A 80 -11.15 -13.47 -4.01
CA SER A 80 -9.78 -13.61 -3.51
C SER A 80 -9.04 -12.30 -3.67
N MET A 81 -8.23 -11.94 -2.68
CA MET A 81 -7.39 -10.74 -2.70
C MET A 81 -5.97 -11.14 -2.32
N TYR A 82 -5.00 -10.72 -3.12
CA TYR A 82 -3.60 -11.09 -2.95
C TYR A 82 -3.43 -12.63 -2.96
N ASP A 83 -2.53 -13.18 -2.14
CA ASP A 83 -2.25 -14.62 -2.12
C ASP A 83 -3.20 -15.39 -1.20
N THR A 84 -3.53 -14.83 -0.02
CA THR A 84 -4.32 -15.52 1.01
C THR A 84 -5.52 -14.72 1.53
N GLY A 85 -5.72 -13.49 1.03
CA GLY A 85 -6.87 -12.68 1.39
C GLY A 85 -8.19 -13.26 0.88
N TYR A 86 -9.27 -13.01 1.60
CA TYR A 86 -10.61 -13.56 1.32
C TYR A 86 -11.71 -12.59 1.74
N ALA A 87 -12.94 -12.91 1.35
CA ALA A 87 -14.14 -12.22 1.79
C ALA A 87 -14.95 -13.08 2.75
N PHE A 88 -15.81 -12.44 3.54
CA PHE A 88 -16.80 -13.08 4.39
C PHE A 88 -18.01 -12.17 4.61
N LEU A 89 -19.11 -12.75 5.11
CA LEU A 89 -20.37 -12.05 5.33
C LEU A 89 -20.73 -12.03 6.81
N ILE A 90 -21.17 -10.86 7.27
CA ILE A 90 -21.77 -10.67 8.60
C ILE A 90 -23.10 -9.93 8.45
N ASN A 91 -23.95 -10.03 9.48
CA ASN A 91 -25.11 -9.15 9.56
C ASN A 91 -24.78 -7.81 10.26
N ALA A 92 -25.76 -6.91 10.37
CA ALA A 92 -25.59 -5.61 11.01
C ALA A 92 -25.16 -5.68 12.48
N GLN A 93 -25.46 -6.79 13.18
CA GLN A 93 -25.11 -7.05 14.58
C GLN A 93 -23.72 -7.69 14.77
N GLY A 94 -22.97 -7.94 13.68
CA GLY A 94 -21.68 -8.59 13.73
C GLY A 94 -21.72 -10.11 13.91
N VAL A 95 -22.87 -10.71 13.64
CA VAL A 95 -23.03 -12.17 13.59
C VAL A 95 -22.48 -12.68 12.27
N VAL A 96 -21.67 -13.73 12.32
CA VAL A 96 -21.09 -14.37 11.14
C VAL A 96 -22.17 -15.08 10.34
N MET A 97 -22.39 -14.64 9.11
CA MET A 97 -23.31 -15.28 8.17
C MET A 97 -22.59 -16.31 7.31
N HIS A 98 -21.36 -16.00 6.89
CA HIS A 98 -20.49 -16.92 6.16
C HIS A 98 -19.01 -16.53 6.37
N HIS A 99 -18.18 -17.47 6.83
CA HIS A 99 -16.74 -17.27 7.03
C HIS A 99 -16.01 -18.61 6.88
N LYS A 100 -14.76 -18.58 6.40
CA LYS A 100 -13.95 -19.81 6.18
C LYS A 100 -13.60 -20.54 7.46
N GLU A 101 -13.44 -19.84 8.57
CA GLU A 101 -12.85 -20.37 9.81
C GLU A 101 -13.76 -20.18 11.03
N LEU A 102 -14.59 -19.13 11.04
CA LEU A 102 -15.52 -18.85 12.13
C LEU A 102 -16.85 -19.57 11.92
N GLU A 103 -17.49 -19.91 13.03
CA GLU A 103 -18.79 -20.58 13.02
C GLU A 103 -19.91 -19.61 12.64
N ASN A 104 -20.76 -20.01 11.70
CA ASN A 104 -21.90 -19.21 11.26
C ASN A 104 -22.99 -19.14 12.36
N GLY A 105 -23.69 -18.03 12.42
CA GLY A 105 -24.77 -17.80 13.39
C GLY A 105 -24.30 -17.32 14.76
N THR A 106 -23.01 -17.09 14.97
CA THR A 106 -22.44 -16.62 16.24
C THR A 106 -21.69 -15.30 16.03
N SER A 107 -21.70 -14.42 17.03
CA SER A 107 -20.94 -13.16 16.95
C SER A 107 -19.43 -13.42 16.88
N MET A 108 -18.73 -12.67 16.00
CA MET A 108 -17.28 -12.75 15.89
C MET A 108 -16.59 -12.52 17.24
N GLY A 109 -17.04 -11.55 18.02
CA GLY A 109 -16.45 -11.21 19.33
C GLY A 109 -16.67 -12.27 20.42
N GLU A 110 -17.70 -13.10 20.30
CA GLU A 110 -17.94 -14.23 21.18
C GLU A 110 -17.05 -15.42 20.87
N GLN A 111 -16.76 -15.65 19.59
CA GLN A 111 -15.89 -16.73 19.15
C GLN A 111 -14.41 -16.46 19.47
N ASP A 112 -13.99 -15.19 19.31
CA ASP A 112 -12.64 -14.75 19.64
C ASP A 112 -12.69 -13.32 20.17
N SER A 113 -12.32 -13.14 21.43
CA SER A 113 -12.33 -11.82 22.10
C SER A 113 -11.38 -10.81 21.43
N SER A 114 -10.36 -11.26 20.70
CA SER A 114 -9.47 -10.38 19.92
C SER A 114 -10.18 -9.71 18.74
N LEU A 115 -11.37 -10.20 18.37
CA LEU A 115 -12.19 -9.66 17.29
C LEU A 115 -13.26 -8.65 17.79
N SER A 116 -13.35 -8.40 19.09
CA SER A 116 -14.35 -7.49 19.66
C SER A 116 -14.22 -6.04 19.14
N ASP A 117 -13.00 -5.57 18.93
CA ASP A 117 -12.73 -4.25 18.36
C ASP A 117 -13.21 -4.16 16.90
N ILE A 118 -13.16 -5.28 16.19
CA ILE A 118 -13.65 -5.38 14.80
C ILE A 118 -15.16 -5.24 14.78
N VAL A 119 -15.88 -5.93 15.68
CA VAL A 119 -17.35 -5.82 15.75
C VAL A 119 -17.75 -4.36 15.97
N THR A 120 -17.06 -3.64 16.86
CA THR A 120 -17.29 -2.21 17.10
C THR A 120 -17.02 -1.38 15.84
N PHE A 121 -15.92 -1.65 15.13
CA PHE A 121 -15.59 -0.96 13.89
C PHE A 121 -16.62 -1.19 12.79
N LEU A 122 -17.10 -2.44 12.65
CA LEU A 122 -18.09 -2.85 11.67
C LEU A 122 -19.51 -2.34 11.97
N SER A 123 -19.82 -2.04 13.22
CA SER A 123 -21.12 -1.50 13.65
C SER A 123 -21.31 -0.02 13.33
N ASP A 124 -20.24 0.70 13.01
CA ASP A 124 -20.29 2.12 12.66
C ASP A 124 -20.21 2.29 11.13
N ASP A 125 -21.38 2.56 10.51
CA ASP A 125 -21.49 2.71 9.06
C ASP A 125 -20.64 3.86 8.48
N THR A 126 -20.20 4.80 9.32
CA THR A 126 -19.26 5.85 8.88
C THR A 126 -17.88 5.29 8.53
N ASN A 127 -17.58 4.07 8.91
CA ASN A 127 -16.33 3.36 8.61
C ASN A 127 -16.37 2.56 7.30
N GLU A 128 -17.48 2.55 6.59
CA GLU A 128 -17.60 1.88 5.30
C GLU A 128 -16.49 2.33 4.34
N GLY A 129 -15.85 1.37 3.68
CA GLY A 129 -14.74 1.62 2.77
C GLY A 129 -13.43 2.08 3.42
N LYS A 130 -13.38 2.23 4.75
CA LYS A 130 -12.14 2.55 5.47
C LYS A 130 -11.38 1.28 5.85
N GLY A 131 -10.06 1.36 5.76
CA GLY A 131 -9.17 0.28 6.17
C GLY A 131 -9.03 0.20 7.69
N HIS A 132 -9.15 -1.00 8.24
CA HIS A 132 -8.91 -1.29 9.66
C HIS A 132 -7.86 -2.39 9.82
N LEU A 133 -6.91 -2.17 10.74
CA LEU A 133 -5.86 -3.13 11.05
C LEU A 133 -6.22 -3.92 12.30
N TYR A 134 -6.14 -5.24 12.22
CA TYR A 134 -6.40 -6.14 13.33
C TYR A 134 -5.43 -7.31 13.34
N THR A 135 -5.42 -8.08 14.41
CA THR A 135 -4.62 -9.31 14.51
C THR A 135 -5.54 -10.48 14.74
N TYR A 136 -5.45 -11.49 13.90
CA TYR A 136 -6.19 -12.73 14.03
C TYR A 136 -5.26 -13.92 13.87
N GLN A 137 -5.30 -14.86 14.80
CA GLN A 137 -4.41 -16.03 14.86
C GLN A 137 -2.91 -15.66 14.73
N GLY A 138 -2.51 -14.51 15.33
CA GLY A 138 -1.12 -14.04 15.30
C GLY A 138 -0.70 -13.37 13.99
N VAL A 139 -1.58 -13.30 12.98
CA VAL A 139 -1.34 -12.62 11.71
C VAL A 139 -1.97 -11.24 11.73
N ARG A 140 -1.18 -10.20 11.45
CA ARG A 140 -1.68 -8.84 11.27
C ARG A 140 -2.35 -8.72 9.91
N LYS A 141 -3.65 -8.42 9.91
CA LYS A 141 -4.49 -8.32 8.72
C LYS A 141 -5.03 -6.90 8.57
N GLN A 142 -5.35 -6.52 7.35
CA GLN A 142 -6.10 -5.32 7.02
C GLN A 142 -7.45 -5.74 6.46
N MET A 143 -8.51 -5.04 6.88
CA MET A 143 -9.87 -5.29 6.42
C MET A 143 -10.52 -4.01 5.92
N TYR A 144 -11.51 -4.20 5.05
CA TYR A 144 -12.48 -3.22 4.57
C TYR A 144 -13.85 -3.86 4.58
N TYR A 145 -14.92 -3.08 4.73
CA TYR A 145 -16.25 -3.60 4.56
C TYR A 145 -17.12 -2.69 3.70
N PHE A 146 -18.17 -3.27 3.15
CA PHE A 146 -19.19 -2.60 2.35
C PHE A 146 -20.56 -3.09 2.79
N ASN A 147 -21.48 -2.17 2.96
CA ASN A 147 -22.87 -2.48 3.26
C ASN A 147 -23.55 -3.02 2.00
N LEU A 148 -24.31 -4.09 2.15
CA LEU A 148 -25.15 -4.64 1.09
C LEU A 148 -26.59 -4.17 1.29
N ASP A 149 -27.36 -4.06 0.19
CA ASP A 149 -28.76 -3.60 0.22
C ASP A 149 -29.67 -4.49 1.07
N ASN A 150 -29.24 -5.72 1.33
CA ASN A 150 -29.95 -6.69 2.17
C ASN A 150 -29.60 -6.59 3.68
N GLY A 151 -28.93 -5.52 4.11
CA GLY A 151 -28.54 -5.29 5.51
C GLY A 151 -27.32 -6.07 5.98
N MET A 152 -26.76 -6.94 5.16
CA MET A 152 -25.50 -7.60 5.46
C MET A 152 -24.29 -6.71 5.12
N LYS A 153 -23.14 -7.09 5.64
CA LYS A 153 -21.85 -6.45 5.33
C LYS A 153 -20.94 -7.47 4.68
N LEU A 154 -20.42 -7.12 3.51
CA LEU A 154 -19.34 -7.85 2.85
C LEU A 154 -18.03 -7.34 3.39
N VAL A 155 -17.27 -8.18 4.07
CA VAL A 155 -15.98 -7.86 4.63
C VAL A 155 -14.88 -8.49 3.80
N LEU A 156 -13.89 -7.70 3.42
CA LEU A 156 -12.71 -8.10 2.67
C LEU A 156 -11.52 -8.04 3.60
N THR A 157 -10.72 -9.09 3.67
CA THR A 157 -9.53 -9.14 4.55
C THR A 157 -8.34 -9.78 3.88
N ALA A 158 -7.14 -9.23 4.16
CA ALA A 158 -5.89 -9.80 3.69
C ALA A 158 -4.75 -9.56 4.71
N PRO A 159 -3.72 -10.42 4.76
CA PRO A 159 -2.53 -10.17 5.55
C PRO A 159 -1.87 -8.84 5.17
N ASN A 160 -1.55 -8.03 6.17
CA ASN A 160 -0.93 -6.71 5.94
C ASN A 160 0.42 -6.80 5.18
N GLY A 161 1.14 -7.90 5.37
CA GLY A 161 2.38 -8.18 4.65
C GLY A 161 2.18 -8.32 3.14
N GLU A 162 1.08 -8.95 2.71
CA GLU A 162 0.74 -9.13 1.30
C GLU A 162 0.28 -7.79 0.67
N VAL A 163 -0.53 -7.03 1.39
CA VAL A 163 -1.01 -5.70 0.95
C VAL A 163 0.16 -4.76 0.61
N TYR A 164 1.24 -4.82 1.39
CA TYR A 164 2.41 -3.95 1.20
C TYR A 164 3.60 -4.64 0.52
N ALA A 165 3.48 -5.90 0.08
CA ALA A 165 4.58 -6.66 -0.50
C ALA A 165 5.20 -5.96 -1.71
N GLU A 166 4.38 -5.53 -2.67
CA GLU A 166 4.85 -4.83 -3.87
C GLU A 166 5.49 -3.47 -3.54
N ALA A 167 4.88 -2.71 -2.62
CA ALA A 167 5.41 -1.43 -2.19
C ALA A 167 6.79 -1.60 -1.51
N ASN A 168 6.95 -2.59 -0.64
CA ASN A 168 8.21 -2.90 0.02
C ASN A 168 9.30 -3.34 -0.97
N GLN A 169 8.93 -4.10 -2.00
CA GLN A 169 9.85 -4.48 -3.07
C GLN A 169 10.35 -3.26 -3.85
N LEU A 170 9.47 -2.32 -4.21
CA LEU A 170 9.85 -1.07 -4.87
C LEU A 170 10.77 -0.22 -4.00
N VAL A 171 10.48 -0.09 -2.71
CA VAL A 171 11.34 0.62 -1.73
C VAL A 171 12.71 -0.04 -1.66
N GLY A 172 12.77 -1.37 -1.59
CA GLY A 172 14.03 -2.12 -1.58
C GLY A 172 14.88 -1.87 -2.83
N MET A 173 14.28 -1.96 -4.02
CA MET A 173 14.98 -1.68 -5.29
C MET A 173 15.49 -0.23 -5.36
N THR A 174 14.69 0.73 -4.89
CA THR A 174 15.06 2.15 -4.86
C THR A 174 16.26 2.41 -3.94
N LEU A 175 16.27 1.79 -2.76
CA LEU A 175 17.39 1.90 -1.81
C LEU A 175 18.69 1.31 -2.38
N ILE A 176 18.62 0.15 -3.04
CA ILE A 176 19.77 -0.46 -3.72
C ILE A 176 20.31 0.49 -4.81
N GLY A 177 19.40 1.03 -5.65
CA GLY A 177 19.76 2.00 -6.68
C GLY A 177 20.45 3.24 -6.11
N LEU A 178 19.96 3.78 -5.00
CA LEU A 178 20.55 4.93 -4.31
C LEU A 178 21.97 4.62 -3.81
N VAL A 179 22.19 3.47 -3.20
CA VAL A 179 23.52 3.04 -2.72
C VAL A 179 24.50 2.94 -3.89
N ILE A 180 24.09 2.32 -5.00
CA ILE A 180 24.93 2.21 -6.21
C ILE A 180 25.28 3.60 -6.76
N ALA A 181 24.32 4.51 -6.85
CA ALA A 181 24.52 5.88 -7.31
C ALA A 181 25.52 6.64 -6.43
N LEU A 182 25.42 6.53 -5.10
CA LEU A 182 26.34 7.12 -4.14
C LEU A 182 27.77 6.58 -4.30
N LEU A 183 27.93 5.28 -4.53
CA LEU A 183 29.24 4.67 -4.79
C LEU A 183 29.86 5.21 -6.08
N ILE A 184 29.07 5.29 -7.17
CA ILE A 184 29.53 5.85 -8.44
C ILE A 184 29.95 7.32 -8.26
N CYS A 185 29.12 8.15 -7.63
CA CYS A 185 29.44 9.55 -7.36
C CYS A 185 30.69 9.70 -6.51
N SER A 186 30.90 8.85 -5.51
CA SER A 186 32.13 8.86 -4.67
C SER A 186 33.37 8.54 -5.48
N VAL A 187 33.31 7.52 -6.32
CA VAL A 187 34.44 7.16 -7.21
C VAL A 187 34.75 8.29 -8.19
N LEU A 188 33.70 8.85 -8.84
CA LEU A 188 33.87 10.00 -9.73
C LEU A 188 34.46 11.21 -9.00
N GLY A 189 34.00 11.50 -7.78
CA GLY A 189 34.57 12.58 -6.95
C GLY A 189 36.05 12.39 -6.63
N ILE A 190 36.45 11.17 -6.30
CA ILE A 190 37.89 10.84 -6.07
C ILE A 190 38.69 10.99 -7.35
N VAL A 191 38.18 10.50 -8.49
CA VAL A 191 38.87 10.62 -9.79
C VAL A 191 39.07 12.09 -10.17
N VAL A 192 37.99 12.89 -10.11
CA VAL A 192 38.04 14.33 -10.42
C VAL A 192 38.98 15.07 -9.45
N GLY A 193 38.84 14.77 -8.15
CA GLY A 193 39.70 15.36 -7.12
C GLY A 193 41.18 15.10 -7.35
N ASN A 194 41.56 13.87 -7.66
CA ASN A 194 42.96 13.48 -7.85
C ASN A 194 43.55 13.91 -9.20
N ASN A 195 42.73 13.82 -10.28
CA ASN A 195 43.23 14.06 -11.63
C ASN A 195 43.07 15.52 -12.10
N ILE A 196 42.19 16.29 -11.48
CA ILE A 196 41.93 17.68 -11.90
C ILE A 196 42.20 18.66 -10.74
N ALA A 197 41.49 18.54 -9.63
CA ALA A 197 41.53 19.53 -8.57
C ALA A 197 42.91 19.64 -7.91
N LYS A 198 43.54 18.52 -7.55
CA LYS A 198 44.90 18.54 -6.96
C LYS A 198 45.96 19.06 -7.91
N PRO A 199 46.08 18.60 -9.18
CA PRO A 199 47.03 19.16 -10.13
C PRO A 199 46.85 20.66 -10.38
N VAL A 200 45.62 21.15 -10.51
CA VAL A 200 45.37 22.60 -10.67
C VAL A 200 45.84 23.38 -9.45
N LYS A 201 45.55 22.90 -8.24
CA LYS A 201 46.06 23.52 -7.00
C LYS A 201 47.57 23.58 -6.97
N TYR A 202 48.28 22.52 -7.39
CA TYR A 202 49.73 22.52 -7.46
C TYR A 202 50.30 23.52 -8.49
N VAL A 203 49.66 23.67 -9.66
CA VAL A 203 50.07 24.71 -10.63
C VAL A 203 49.90 26.10 -10.03
N THR A 204 48.82 26.34 -9.29
CA THR A 204 48.58 27.62 -8.60
C THR A 204 49.66 27.89 -7.54
N GLU A 205 50.03 26.89 -6.74
CA GLU A 205 51.12 27.01 -5.73
C GLU A 205 52.44 27.33 -6.38
N ILE A 206 52.76 26.73 -7.54
CA ILE A 206 53.99 27.03 -8.30
C ILE A 206 53.97 28.49 -8.81
N ILE A 207 52.85 28.99 -9.27
CA ILE A 207 52.71 30.39 -9.71
C ILE A 207 52.90 31.33 -8.51
N GLU A 208 52.33 31.03 -7.36
CA GLU A 208 52.48 31.81 -6.14
C GLU A 208 53.94 31.83 -5.64
N GLN A 209 54.65 30.69 -5.64
CA GLN A 209 56.06 30.64 -5.35
C GLN A 209 56.85 31.53 -6.31
N THR A 210 56.54 31.49 -7.60
CA THR A 210 57.19 32.31 -8.62
C THR A 210 57.00 33.81 -8.37
N SER A 211 55.83 34.23 -7.91
CA SER A 211 55.54 35.63 -7.55
C SER A 211 56.34 36.12 -6.39
N ARG A 212 56.87 35.23 -5.52
CA ARG A 212 57.76 35.49 -4.39
C ARG A 212 59.23 35.35 -4.77
N LEU A 213 59.56 35.23 -6.08
CA LEU A 213 60.88 34.99 -6.61
C LEU A 213 61.51 33.66 -6.14
N ASP A 214 60.73 32.72 -5.64
CA ASP A 214 61.19 31.37 -5.30
C ASP A 214 61.09 30.46 -6.55
N PHE A 215 62.22 30.16 -7.13
CA PHE A 215 62.37 29.30 -8.31
C PHE A 215 62.78 27.87 -7.97
N SER A 216 62.73 27.46 -6.72
CA SER A 216 63.10 26.11 -6.27
C SER A 216 62.40 25.03 -7.06
N PRO A 217 63.08 23.99 -7.53
CA PRO A 217 62.50 22.92 -8.26
C PRO A 217 61.55 22.05 -7.34
N THR A 218 60.39 21.76 -7.77
CA THR A 218 59.46 20.87 -7.07
C THR A 218 59.28 19.53 -7.83
N GLU A 219 59.34 18.41 -7.12
CA GLU A 219 59.12 17.08 -7.74
C GLU A 219 57.77 16.98 -8.46
N MET A 220 56.73 17.55 -7.88
CA MET A 220 55.40 17.56 -8.45
C MET A 220 55.37 18.37 -9.77
N GLY A 221 56.08 19.49 -9.87
CA GLY A 221 56.17 20.25 -11.12
C GLY A 221 56.77 19.44 -12.27
N SER A 222 57.74 18.57 -11.99
CA SER A 222 58.34 17.67 -13.00
C SER A 222 57.36 16.57 -13.46
N ARG A 223 56.53 16.11 -12.57
CA ARG A 223 55.51 15.10 -12.82
C ARG A 223 54.34 15.66 -13.67
N LEU A 224 53.87 16.86 -13.35
CA LEU A 224 52.79 17.53 -14.08
C LEU A 224 53.19 17.85 -15.53
N ARG A 225 54.44 18.27 -15.77
CA ARG A 225 54.91 18.56 -17.13
C ARG A 225 54.87 17.34 -18.08
N ARG A 226 54.86 16.13 -17.55
CA ARG A 226 54.76 14.87 -18.35
C ARG A 226 53.32 14.52 -18.74
N GLN A 227 52.32 15.17 -18.17
CA GLN A 227 50.93 14.97 -18.55
C GLN A 227 50.68 15.49 -19.98
N LYS A 228 49.82 14.81 -20.70
CA LYS A 228 49.48 15.14 -22.08
C LYS A 228 48.19 15.97 -22.24
N ASP A 229 47.53 16.24 -21.10
CA ASP A 229 46.29 17.02 -21.00
C ASP A 229 46.60 18.54 -20.83
N GLU A 230 45.53 19.31 -20.63
CA GLU A 230 45.56 20.76 -20.43
C GLU A 230 46.40 21.15 -19.20
N ILE A 231 46.37 20.32 -18.16
CA ILE A 231 47.21 20.53 -16.94
C ILE A 231 48.66 20.43 -17.27
N GLY A 232 49.04 19.46 -18.11
CA GLY A 232 50.44 19.34 -18.60
C GLY A 232 50.86 20.53 -19.46
N VAL A 233 49.93 21.08 -20.28
CA VAL A 233 50.20 22.30 -21.06
C VAL A 233 50.46 23.49 -20.14
N MET A 234 49.60 23.70 -19.13
CA MET A 234 49.74 24.74 -18.13
C MET A 234 51.09 24.62 -17.36
N ALA A 235 51.42 23.40 -16.91
CA ALA A 235 52.65 23.14 -16.16
C ALA A 235 53.90 23.42 -17.00
N ARG A 236 53.91 23.11 -18.30
CA ARG A 236 55.00 23.44 -19.23
C ARG A 236 55.15 24.96 -19.45
N ALA A 237 54.04 25.67 -19.68
CA ALA A 237 54.02 27.12 -19.85
C ALA A 237 54.55 27.85 -18.61
N VAL A 238 54.12 27.46 -17.42
CA VAL A 238 54.62 28.01 -16.15
C VAL A 238 56.11 27.71 -15.97
N HIS A 239 56.57 26.54 -16.36
CA HIS A 239 57.97 26.19 -16.29
C HIS A 239 58.83 27.06 -17.19
N GLU A 240 58.48 27.31 -18.44
CA GLU A 240 59.16 28.16 -19.37
C GLU A 240 59.13 29.60 -18.86
N MET A 241 58.06 30.11 -18.34
CA MET A 241 58.01 31.43 -17.71
C MET A 241 59.01 31.56 -16.56
N ARG A 242 59.05 30.56 -15.67
CA ARG A 242 60.05 30.54 -14.53
C ARG A 242 61.47 30.51 -15.00
N LYS A 243 61.77 29.79 -16.08
CA LYS A 243 63.14 29.74 -16.67
C LYS A 243 63.55 31.11 -17.18
N ILE A 244 62.71 31.77 -17.95
CA ILE A 244 62.94 33.10 -18.48
C ILE A 244 63.19 34.12 -17.33
N LEU A 245 62.32 34.09 -16.31
CA LEU A 245 62.42 34.98 -15.17
C LEU A 245 63.78 34.75 -14.41
N ARG A 246 64.18 33.52 -14.22
CA ARG A 246 65.45 33.16 -13.58
C ARG A 246 66.61 33.66 -14.38
N ASP A 247 66.62 33.51 -15.71
CA ASP A 247 67.72 34.00 -16.59
C ASP A 247 67.80 35.53 -16.57
N ILE A 248 66.70 36.25 -16.51
CA ILE A 248 66.62 37.69 -16.37
C ILE A 248 67.24 38.11 -15.02
N MET A 249 66.87 37.47 -13.93
CA MET A 249 67.40 37.79 -12.60
C MET A 249 68.90 37.53 -12.52
N ALA A 250 69.40 36.44 -13.10
CA ALA A 250 70.85 36.16 -13.15
C ALA A 250 71.58 37.23 -13.92
N ARG A 251 71.08 37.72 -15.06
CA ARG A 251 71.68 38.80 -15.83
C ARG A 251 71.74 40.16 -15.09
N LEU A 252 70.62 40.43 -14.34
CA LEU A 252 70.54 41.65 -13.52
C LEU A 252 71.60 41.64 -12.35
N ASP A 253 71.78 40.45 -11.72
CA ASP A 253 72.76 40.29 -10.64
C ASP A 253 74.19 40.42 -11.17
N GLU A 254 74.48 39.91 -12.36
CA GLU A 254 75.76 40.08 -13.03
C GLU A 254 76.01 41.53 -13.41
N ALA A 255 75.00 42.24 -13.96
CA ALA A 255 75.14 43.65 -14.30
C ALA A 255 75.22 44.56 -13.09
N ASN A 256 74.82 44.18 -11.91
CA ASN A 256 74.90 44.96 -10.68
C ASN A 256 76.25 44.75 -9.91
N ARG A 257 77.04 43.75 -10.35
CA ARG A 257 78.37 43.43 -9.78
C ARG A 257 79.56 44.02 -10.58
N THR A 258 79.26 44.52 -11.79
CA THR A 258 80.19 45.23 -12.64
C THR A 258 80.02 46.71 -12.49
#